data_274a962c2791b4f6b8b5299721ba5ffb
#
_entry.id   274a962c2791b4f6b8b5299721ba5ffb
#
_cell.length_a   1.000
_cell.length_b   1.000
_cell.length_c   1.000
_cell.angle_alpha   90.00
_cell.angle_beta   90.00
_cell.angle_gamma   90.00
#
_symmetry.space_group_name_H-M   'P 1'
#
loop_
_entity.id
_entity.type
_entity.pdbx_description
1 polymer ?
#
loop_
_entity_poly.entity_id
_entity_poly.type
_entity_poly.pdbx_seq_one_letter_code
_entity_poly.pdbx_strand_id
1 'polypeptide(L)'
;MTRQPIRTHDLEDAVKMLGFYYSLDAKKSEHVKEMVKKGVDCVDKMNTSKVPCRDAWMSFFAQILPGINWGLVVVVLSPKVLQEEYQKLYYKMLPLLGVNRNISKEWRTLPERYQGLGLPDFEVQSFLKKFHFLQRKW
;
A
#
# COMPACT_ATOMS: atom_id res chain seq x y z
N MET A 1 37.28 22.90 1.43
CA MET A 1 35.89 22.45 1.20
C MET A 1 35.89 21.59 -0.05
N THR A 2 35.72 20.31 0.12
CA THR A 2 35.49 19.37 -0.99
C THR A 2 34.06 19.56 -1.50
N ARG A 3 33.93 20.16 -2.68
CA ARG A 3 32.61 20.20 -3.36
C ARG A 3 32.22 18.77 -3.74
N GLN A 4 31.25 18.22 -3.07
CA GLN A 4 30.64 16.96 -3.54
C GLN A 4 30.01 17.24 -4.92
N PRO A 5 30.22 16.38 -5.92
CA PRO A 5 29.58 16.54 -7.21
C PRO A 5 28.04 16.40 -7.03
N ILE A 6 27.32 17.30 -7.66
CA ILE A 6 25.86 17.22 -7.71
C ILE A 6 25.51 15.91 -8.44
N ARG A 7 24.80 15.01 -7.77
CA ARG A 7 24.32 13.78 -8.40
C ARG A 7 23.27 14.15 -9.44
N THR A 8 23.59 13.91 -10.68
CA THR A 8 22.62 13.98 -11.77
C THR A 8 21.85 12.67 -11.79
N HIS A 9 20.52 12.74 -11.74
CA HIS A 9 19.63 11.59 -11.93
C HIS A 9 19.06 11.66 -13.34
N ASP A 10 18.92 10.50 -13.99
CA ASP A 10 18.23 10.43 -15.26
C ASP A 10 16.73 10.74 -15.07
N LEU A 11 16.07 11.21 -16.12
CA LEU A 11 14.65 11.58 -16.09
C LEU A 11 13.73 10.42 -15.65
N GLU A 12 14.19 9.19 -15.85
CA GLU A 12 13.44 7.98 -15.50
C GLU A 12 13.68 7.53 -14.04
N ASP A 13 14.73 8.05 -13.40
CA ASP A 13 15.06 7.65 -12.02
C ASP A 13 14.08 8.26 -11.02
N ALA A 14 13.48 7.39 -10.21
CA ALA A 14 12.62 7.81 -9.13
C ALA A 14 13.44 8.26 -7.91
N VAL A 15 13.34 9.54 -7.57
CA VAL A 15 14.01 10.12 -6.40
C VAL A 15 13.06 10.16 -5.21
N LYS A 16 13.54 9.70 -4.06
CA LYS A 16 12.77 9.77 -2.81
C LYS A 16 12.85 11.17 -2.21
N MET A 17 11.70 11.83 -2.10
CA MET A 17 11.56 13.14 -1.44
C MET A 17 10.41 13.08 -0.43
N LEU A 18 10.69 13.47 0.83
CA LEU A 18 9.68 13.54 1.90
C LEU A 18 8.82 12.27 2.06
N GLY A 19 9.41 11.10 1.81
CA GLY A 19 8.69 9.82 1.89
C GLY A 19 7.99 9.39 0.61
N PHE A 20 8.01 10.19 -0.45
CA PHE A 20 7.46 9.86 -1.76
C PHE A 20 8.56 9.61 -2.78
N TYR A 21 8.24 8.74 -3.74
CA TYR A 21 9.10 8.50 -4.90
C TYR A 21 8.57 9.30 -6.08
N TYR A 22 9.38 10.25 -6.55
CA TYR A 22 9.07 11.06 -7.73
C TYR A 22 10.03 10.70 -8.84
N SER A 23 9.50 10.53 -10.04
CA SER A 23 10.28 10.56 -11.26
C SER A 23 9.89 11.80 -12.06
N LEU A 24 10.87 12.41 -12.72
CA LEU A 24 10.65 13.57 -13.58
C LEU A 24 9.73 13.23 -14.77
N ASP A 25 9.67 11.96 -15.13
CA ASP A 25 8.83 11.36 -16.15
C ASP A 25 7.36 11.15 -15.70
N ALA A 26 7.01 11.61 -14.49
CA ALA A 26 5.69 11.49 -13.90
C ALA A 26 5.14 10.04 -13.81
N LYS A 27 6.00 9.02 -13.78
CA LYS A 27 5.62 7.62 -13.57
C LYS A 27 5.15 7.41 -12.13
N LYS A 28 3.91 7.75 -11.88
CA LYS A 28 3.25 7.68 -10.56
C LYS A 28 3.17 6.25 -10.00
N SER A 29 3.33 5.24 -10.85
CA SER A 29 3.30 3.83 -10.47
C SER A 29 4.49 3.40 -9.60
N GLU A 30 5.65 4.06 -9.69
CA GLU A 30 6.84 3.68 -8.92
C GLU A 30 6.64 3.82 -7.42
N HIS A 31 5.96 4.88 -6.98
CA HIS A 31 5.66 5.05 -5.56
C HIS A 31 4.80 3.91 -5.00
N VAL A 32 3.77 3.49 -5.74
CA VAL A 32 2.89 2.39 -5.33
C VAL A 32 3.64 1.07 -5.32
N LYS A 33 4.47 0.80 -6.32
CA LYS A 33 5.30 -0.40 -6.34
C LYS A 33 6.22 -0.49 -5.13
N GLU A 34 6.86 0.62 -4.74
CA GLU A 34 7.69 0.68 -3.55
C GLU A 34 6.90 0.49 -2.26
N MET A 35 5.70 1.05 -2.15
CA MET A 35 4.83 0.84 -0.99
C MET A 35 4.37 -0.61 -0.89
N VAL A 36 3.95 -1.22 -2.00
CA VAL A 36 3.57 -2.63 -2.05
C VAL A 36 4.76 -3.52 -1.71
N LYS A 37 5.95 -3.23 -2.24
CA LYS A 37 7.18 -3.96 -1.92
C LYS A 37 7.49 -3.93 -0.44
N LYS A 38 7.42 -2.77 0.22
CA LYS A 38 7.60 -2.66 1.67
C LYS A 38 6.57 -3.46 2.46
N GLY A 39 5.31 -3.44 2.02
CA GLY A 39 4.26 -4.25 2.62
C GLY A 39 4.55 -5.74 2.48
N VAL A 40 4.96 -6.19 1.30
CA VAL A 40 5.35 -7.59 1.02
C VAL A 40 6.56 -8.00 1.86
N ASP A 41 7.59 -7.16 1.96
CA ASP A 41 8.77 -7.44 2.80
C ASP A 41 8.39 -7.58 4.28
N CYS A 42 7.45 -6.77 4.76
CA CYS A 42 6.93 -6.88 6.13
C CYS A 42 6.18 -8.21 6.33
N VAL A 43 5.35 -8.62 5.38
CA VAL A 43 4.65 -9.90 5.41
C VAL A 43 5.62 -11.08 5.38
N ASP A 44 6.65 -11.03 4.55
CA ASP A 44 7.67 -12.08 4.46
C ASP A 44 8.44 -12.21 5.78
N LYS A 45 8.77 -11.10 6.45
CA LYS A 45 9.38 -11.11 7.78
C LYS A 45 8.47 -11.73 8.83
N MET A 46 7.18 -11.39 8.82
CA MET A 46 6.20 -11.97 9.73
C MET A 46 6.05 -13.47 9.51
N ASN A 47 6.03 -13.92 8.26
CA ASN A 47 5.95 -15.33 7.92
C ASN A 47 7.21 -16.10 8.36
N THR A 48 8.39 -15.55 8.16
CA THR A 48 9.66 -16.13 8.62
C THR A 48 9.72 -16.24 10.14
N SER A 49 9.20 -15.25 10.84
CA SER A 49 9.15 -15.22 12.31
C SER A 49 8.00 -16.04 12.91
N LYS A 50 7.18 -16.69 12.06
CA LYS A 50 6.01 -17.48 12.48
C LYS A 50 5.07 -16.73 13.41
N VAL A 51 4.77 -15.48 13.09
CA VAL A 51 3.88 -14.61 13.86
C VAL A 51 2.49 -15.23 13.93
N PRO A 52 1.84 -15.26 15.11
CA PRO A 52 0.47 -15.73 15.26
C PRO A 52 -0.51 -14.91 14.39
N CYS A 53 -1.55 -15.57 13.91
CA CYS A 53 -2.59 -14.95 13.06
C CYS A 53 -3.17 -13.65 13.65
N ARG A 54 -3.44 -13.65 14.97
CA ARG A 54 -3.94 -12.47 15.69
C ARG A 54 -2.97 -11.28 15.62
N ASP A 55 -1.69 -11.53 15.82
CA ASP A 55 -0.66 -10.48 15.78
C ASP A 55 -0.43 -10.00 14.34
N ALA A 56 -0.57 -10.89 13.36
CA ALA A 56 -0.56 -10.52 11.96
C ALA A 56 -1.71 -9.57 11.58
N TRP A 57 -2.93 -9.82 12.07
CA TRP A 57 -4.07 -8.91 11.94
C TRP A 57 -3.77 -7.53 12.54
N MET A 58 -3.26 -7.50 13.76
CA MET A 58 -2.91 -6.24 14.42
C MET A 58 -1.82 -5.48 13.66
N SER A 59 -0.78 -6.17 13.19
CA SER A 59 0.30 -5.56 12.42
C SER A 59 -0.17 -5.02 11.07
N PHE A 60 -1.10 -5.70 10.42
CA PHE A 60 -1.68 -5.22 9.18
C PHE A 60 -2.39 -3.88 9.37
N PHE A 61 -3.28 -3.77 10.34
CA PHE A 61 -4.03 -2.55 10.59
C PHE A 61 -3.21 -1.42 11.23
N ALA A 62 -2.22 -1.75 12.06
CA ALA A 62 -1.42 -0.76 12.78
C ALA A 62 -0.21 -0.23 11.98
N GLN A 63 0.38 -1.03 11.11
CA GLN A 63 1.63 -0.69 10.44
C GLN A 63 1.50 -0.67 8.90
N ILE A 64 1.02 -1.76 8.31
CA ILE A 64 1.00 -1.91 6.85
C ILE A 64 -0.02 -0.96 6.23
N LEU A 65 -1.25 -0.99 6.72
CA LEU A 65 -2.34 -0.19 6.18
C LEU A 65 -2.12 1.34 6.29
N PRO A 66 -1.68 1.88 7.44
CA PRO A 66 -1.37 3.31 7.53
C PRO A 66 -0.25 3.75 6.58
N GLY A 67 0.80 2.92 6.42
CA GLY A 67 1.89 3.20 5.49
C GLY A 67 1.43 3.29 4.04
N ILE A 68 0.54 2.39 3.62
CA ILE A 68 -0.08 2.41 2.29
C ILE A 68 -0.99 3.62 2.12
N ASN A 69 -1.86 3.87 3.09
CA ASN A 69 -2.85 4.95 3.04
C ASN A 69 -2.21 6.32 2.89
N TRP A 70 -1.04 6.53 3.48
CA TRP A 70 -0.29 7.78 3.33
C TRP A 70 0.02 8.10 1.87
N GLY A 71 0.48 7.11 1.11
CA GLY A 71 0.79 7.26 -0.31
C GLY A 71 -0.44 7.50 -1.20
N LEU A 72 -1.58 6.93 -0.85
CA LEU A 72 -2.80 7.00 -1.65
C LEU A 72 -3.40 8.42 -1.77
N VAL A 73 -3.09 9.31 -0.85
CA VAL A 73 -3.57 10.70 -0.89
C VAL A 73 -2.95 11.47 -2.07
N VAL A 74 -1.67 11.23 -2.31
CA VAL A 74 -0.87 12.02 -3.27
C VAL A 74 -0.89 11.41 -4.67
N VAL A 75 -0.96 10.09 -4.75
CA VAL A 75 -0.85 9.38 -6.02
C VAL A 75 -2.22 9.21 -6.68
N VAL A 76 -2.32 9.66 -7.93
CA VAL A 76 -3.50 9.43 -8.77
C VAL A 76 -3.17 8.30 -9.74
N LEU A 77 -3.77 7.15 -9.52
CA LEU A 77 -3.64 5.96 -10.37
C LEU A 77 -5.00 5.53 -10.90
N SER A 78 -4.98 4.83 -12.03
CA SER A 78 -6.18 4.16 -12.50
C SER A 78 -6.57 3.04 -11.52
N PRO A 79 -7.87 2.80 -11.30
CA PRO A 79 -8.35 1.75 -10.40
C PRO A 79 -7.77 0.38 -10.73
N LYS A 80 -7.60 0.08 -12.01
CA LYS A 80 -7.05 -1.19 -12.49
C LYS A 80 -5.60 -1.41 -12.02
N VAL A 81 -4.73 -0.43 -12.20
CA VAL A 81 -3.32 -0.51 -11.76
C VAL A 81 -3.23 -0.64 -10.24
N LEU A 82 -4.04 0.13 -9.53
CA LEU A 82 -4.11 0.08 -8.07
C LEU A 82 -4.52 -1.32 -7.59
N GLN A 83 -5.54 -1.90 -8.19
CA GLN A 83 -6.03 -3.22 -7.85
C GLN A 83 -4.99 -4.30 -8.14
N GLU A 84 -4.32 -4.27 -9.29
CA GLU A 84 -3.30 -5.25 -9.68
C GLU A 84 -2.11 -5.25 -8.71
N GLU A 85 -1.62 -4.06 -8.33
CA GLU A 85 -0.48 -3.95 -7.42
C GLU A 85 -0.83 -4.41 -5.99
N TYR A 86 -1.97 -4.00 -5.45
CA TYR A 86 -2.35 -4.41 -4.10
C TYR A 86 -2.84 -5.85 -3.99
N GLN A 87 -3.28 -6.46 -5.09
CA GLN A 87 -3.60 -7.87 -5.09
C GLN A 87 -2.39 -8.75 -4.77
N LYS A 88 -1.20 -8.34 -5.18
CA LYS A 88 0.06 -9.04 -4.84
C LYS A 88 0.28 -9.08 -3.32
N LEU A 89 0.02 -7.96 -2.64
CA LEU A 89 0.12 -7.88 -1.19
C LEU A 89 -0.90 -8.79 -0.50
N TYR A 90 -2.16 -8.72 -0.91
CA TYR A 90 -3.22 -9.57 -0.36
C TYR A 90 -2.96 -11.06 -0.59
N TYR A 91 -2.46 -11.43 -1.73
CA TYR A 91 -2.15 -12.81 -2.05
C TYR A 91 -1.16 -13.44 -1.06
N LYS A 92 -0.19 -12.67 -0.59
CA LYS A 92 0.76 -13.09 0.45
C LYS A 92 0.20 -12.94 1.87
N MET A 93 -0.59 -11.91 2.12
CA MET A 93 -1.10 -11.58 3.44
C MET A 93 -2.22 -12.50 3.91
N LEU A 94 -3.14 -12.88 3.03
CA LEU A 94 -4.32 -13.67 3.39
C LEU A 94 -3.99 -15.01 4.09
N PRO A 95 -3.03 -15.83 3.62
CA PRO A 95 -2.67 -17.05 4.33
C PRO A 95 -2.12 -16.80 5.74
N LEU A 96 -1.37 -15.71 5.91
CA LEU A 96 -0.83 -15.32 7.21
C LEU A 96 -1.94 -14.93 8.19
N LEU A 97 -3.02 -14.36 7.68
CA LEU A 97 -4.23 -14.04 8.44
C LEU A 97 -5.14 -15.26 8.68
N GLY A 98 -4.76 -16.45 8.21
CA GLY A 98 -5.57 -17.65 8.31
C GLY A 98 -6.73 -17.74 7.31
N VAL A 99 -6.67 -16.98 6.23
CA VAL A 99 -7.73 -16.88 5.22
C VAL A 99 -7.25 -17.50 3.90
N ASN A 100 -8.17 -18.14 3.18
CA ASN A 100 -7.87 -18.71 1.87
C ASN A 100 -7.52 -17.58 0.86
N ARG A 101 -6.47 -17.78 0.08
CA ARG A 101 -6.03 -16.85 -0.97
C ARG A 101 -7.09 -16.57 -2.03
N ASN A 102 -7.93 -17.57 -2.30
CA ASN A 102 -8.95 -17.50 -3.36
C ASN A 102 -10.29 -16.94 -2.88
N ILE A 103 -10.34 -16.37 -1.69
CA ILE A 103 -11.57 -15.73 -1.21
C ILE A 103 -11.96 -14.57 -2.14
N SER A 104 -13.25 -14.45 -2.45
CA SER A 104 -13.74 -13.39 -3.33
C SER A 104 -13.47 -11.99 -2.76
N LYS A 105 -13.33 -11.00 -3.65
CA LYS A 105 -13.13 -9.60 -3.24
C LYS A 105 -14.28 -9.11 -2.37
N GLU A 106 -15.50 -9.50 -2.69
CA GLU A 106 -16.71 -9.10 -1.99
C GLU A 106 -16.68 -9.54 -0.52
N TRP A 107 -16.37 -10.81 -0.25
CA TRP A 107 -16.22 -11.32 1.12
C TRP A 107 -15.09 -10.65 1.89
N ARG A 108 -14.01 -10.37 1.20
CA ARG A 108 -12.83 -9.74 1.78
C ARG A 108 -13.10 -8.32 2.24
N THR A 109 -13.87 -7.56 1.45
CA THR A 109 -14.20 -6.16 1.72
C THR A 109 -15.48 -5.94 2.50
N LEU A 110 -16.32 -6.97 2.59
CA LEU A 110 -17.57 -6.90 3.35
C LEU A 110 -17.29 -6.63 4.83
N PRO A 111 -18.00 -5.68 5.48
CA PRO A 111 -17.84 -5.40 6.90
C PRO A 111 -18.07 -6.62 7.79
N GLU A 112 -17.37 -6.68 8.93
CA GLU A 112 -17.50 -7.79 9.90
C GLU A 112 -18.93 -8.00 10.39
N ARG A 113 -19.72 -6.94 10.53
CA ARG A 113 -21.15 -7.02 10.89
C ARG A 113 -21.99 -7.88 9.94
N TYR A 114 -21.50 -8.10 8.72
CA TYR A 114 -22.12 -8.97 7.71
C TYR A 114 -21.32 -10.24 7.48
N GLN A 115 -20.51 -10.65 8.47
CA GLN A 115 -19.64 -11.83 8.42
C GLN A 115 -18.54 -11.77 7.35
N GLY A 116 -18.19 -10.58 6.89
CA GLY A 116 -17.03 -10.35 6.03
C GLY A 116 -15.74 -10.19 6.83
N LEU A 117 -14.63 -10.01 6.13
CA LEU A 117 -13.32 -9.83 6.75
C LEU A 117 -13.01 -8.36 7.13
N GLY A 118 -13.80 -7.40 6.66
CA GLY A 118 -13.59 -5.99 6.92
C GLY A 118 -12.28 -5.42 6.36
N LEU A 119 -11.65 -6.10 5.40
CA LEU A 119 -10.42 -5.63 4.78
C LEU A 119 -10.70 -4.44 3.85
N PRO A 120 -9.84 -3.43 3.83
CA PRO A 120 -10.07 -2.25 3.01
C PRO A 120 -9.97 -2.57 1.50
N ASP A 121 -10.87 -1.99 0.73
CA ASP A 121 -10.72 -1.87 -0.71
C ASP A 121 -9.88 -0.63 -1.00
N PHE A 122 -8.68 -0.80 -1.56
CA PHE A 122 -7.75 0.30 -1.80
C PHE A 122 -8.26 1.31 -2.82
N GLU A 123 -9.12 0.92 -3.74
CA GLU A 123 -9.78 1.84 -4.67
C GLU A 123 -10.68 2.81 -3.91
N VAL A 124 -11.55 2.28 -3.05
CA VAL A 124 -12.46 3.07 -2.20
C VAL A 124 -11.65 3.91 -1.21
N GLN A 125 -10.62 3.33 -0.58
CA GLN A 125 -9.74 4.04 0.35
C GLN A 125 -9.03 5.22 -0.32
N SER A 126 -8.51 5.03 -1.53
CA SER A 126 -7.87 6.10 -2.30
C SER A 126 -8.84 7.26 -2.55
N PHE A 127 -10.06 6.97 -2.96
CA PHE A 127 -11.10 7.97 -3.18
C PHE A 127 -11.45 8.71 -1.90
N LEU A 128 -11.75 7.99 -0.82
CA LEU A 128 -12.12 8.58 0.48
C LEU A 128 -11.02 9.47 1.05
N LYS A 129 -9.76 9.04 0.97
CA LYS A 129 -8.63 9.84 1.45
C LYS A 129 -8.47 11.15 0.69
N LYS A 130 -8.61 11.12 -0.63
CA LYS A 130 -8.58 12.33 -1.48
C LYS A 130 -9.73 13.25 -1.16
N PHE A 131 -10.93 12.70 -0.99
CA PHE A 131 -12.12 13.46 -0.64
C PHE A 131 -11.99 14.16 0.73
N HIS A 132 -11.55 13.43 1.76
CA HIS A 132 -11.30 14.01 3.08
C HIS A 132 -10.20 15.07 3.06
N PHE A 133 -9.15 14.87 2.25
CA PHE A 133 -8.11 15.87 2.08
C PHE A 133 -8.65 17.17 1.47
N LEU A 134 -9.52 17.09 0.48
CA LEU A 134 -10.17 18.24 -0.13
C LEU A 134 -11.12 18.94 0.85
N GLN A 135 -11.91 18.19 1.62
CA GLN A 135 -12.82 18.77 2.62
C GLN A 135 -12.11 19.58 3.70
N ARG A 136 -10.92 19.16 4.13
CA ARG A 136 -10.15 19.88 5.16
C ARG A 136 -9.58 21.21 4.68
N LYS A 137 -9.55 21.45 3.38
CA LYS A 137 -9.04 22.68 2.77
C LYS A 137 -10.10 23.73 2.51
N TRP A 138 -11.34 23.35 2.62
CA TRP A 138 -12.51 24.24 2.47
C TRP A 138 -13.30 24.35 3.77
#